data_088aabc18c1c4ba633a2f8573e3032d5
#
_entry.id   088aabc18c1c4ba633a2f8573e3032d5
#
_cell.length_a   1.000
_cell.length_b   1.000
_cell.length_c   1.000
_cell.angle_alpha   90.00
_cell.angle_beta   90.00
_cell.angle_gamma   90.00
#
_symmetry.space_group_name_H-M   'P 1'
#
loop_
_entity.id
_entity.type
_entity.pdbx_description
1 polymer ?
#
loop_
_entity_poly.entity_id
_entity_poly.type
_entity_poly.pdbx_seq_one_letter_code
_entity_poly.pdbx_strand_id
1 'polypeptide(L)'
;MIRPSLTPATLLLALLFSACDRQQPSPPAAQQAGEKAAPQQASIPAEKPAPEPAKPTQEPMPAEPEAPSNLVGMSDFASMEPLDRVDLPDRGVIRFGPESFQHANQAHWETYTWTGFKAKRWGRYQVRLTYTLRRAALGVQFRIGDLTVKHSLKSAPGPRKTILGEVYLAQAGDVPFMMLTPPTEDGGFKLLEVALIPAPEGAVPAIGSDGTITLPASSATTWSETMRYEPKPEKNCLGFWTEVDDFAEWEFQVAKPGRYQVTVTYGCGGGNHGSEVELKHNGQSLKWTTQDTGGFQKWQDLALGEIEFKTTGPQRLVIDPVNKVKNAVLDVQKVVLTPAG
;
A
#
# COMPACT_ATOMS: atom_id res chain seq x y z
N MET A 1 -19.37 21.45 -61.47
CA MET A 1 -18.13 22.23 -61.59
C MET A 1 -17.14 21.70 -60.53
N ILE A 2 -16.20 20.95 -60.97
CA ILE A 2 -14.77 20.82 -60.69
C ILE A 2 -14.37 20.80 -59.22
N ARG A 3 -13.97 19.58 -58.76
CA ARG A 3 -13.04 19.36 -57.62
C ARG A 3 -11.60 19.75 -58.04
N PRO A 4 -10.73 20.03 -57.11
CA PRO A 4 -9.53 19.25 -57.09
C PRO A 4 -9.20 18.60 -55.73
N SER A 5 -8.62 17.41 -55.85
CA SER A 5 -7.98 16.58 -54.89
C SER A 5 -6.62 17.14 -54.47
N LEU A 6 -6.25 17.04 -53.17
CA LEU A 6 -4.89 17.20 -52.70
C LEU A 6 -4.49 15.97 -51.85
N THR A 7 -3.51 15.25 -52.36
CA THR A 7 -2.80 14.14 -51.73
C THR A 7 -1.85 14.63 -50.66
N PRO A 8 -1.64 13.90 -49.54
CA PRO A 8 -0.58 14.21 -48.57
C PRO A 8 0.75 13.58 -49.00
N ALA A 9 1.78 14.41 -49.02
CA ALA A 9 3.14 14.02 -49.24
C ALA A 9 3.72 13.32 -47.99
N THR A 10 4.26 12.14 -48.17
CA THR A 10 4.99 11.36 -47.20
C THR A 10 6.41 11.92 -47.06
N LEU A 11 6.75 12.48 -45.89
CA LEU A 11 8.09 12.90 -45.57
C LEU A 11 8.86 11.79 -44.88
N LEU A 12 9.79 11.16 -45.59
CA LEU A 12 10.68 10.11 -45.10
C LEU A 12 11.93 10.80 -44.50
N LEU A 13 12.09 10.78 -43.18
CA LEU A 13 13.25 11.29 -42.48
C LEU A 13 14.20 10.13 -42.15
N ALA A 14 15.28 10.00 -42.91
CA ALA A 14 16.35 9.06 -42.65
C ALA A 14 17.29 9.61 -41.56
N LEU A 15 17.34 8.95 -40.40
CA LEU A 15 18.33 9.20 -39.36
C LEU A 15 19.54 8.29 -39.56
N LEU A 16 20.66 8.91 -39.94
CA LEU A 16 21.98 8.30 -39.98
C LEU A 16 22.52 8.09 -38.56
N PHE A 17 22.67 6.83 -38.16
CA PHE A 17 23.45 6.48 -36.96
C PHE A 17 24.94 6.48 -37.31
N SER A 18 25.68 7.42 -36.72
CA SER A 18 27.13 7.40 -36.70
C SER A 18 27.59 6.52 -35.53
N ALA A 19 28.19 5.38 -35.84
CA ALA A 19 28.83 4.51 -34.88
C ALA A 19 30.14 5.15 -34.43
N CYS A 20 30.27 5.48 -33.17
CA CYS A 20 31.52 5.88 -32.53
C CYS A 20 32.13 4.67 -31.83
N ASP A 21 33.11 4.09 -32.48
CA ASP A 21 33.96 2.98 -32.04
C ASP A 21 34.84 3.49 -30.88
N ARG A 22 34.63 2.99 -29.65
CA ARG A 22 35.57 3.20 -28.54
C ARG A 22 36.27 1.90 -28.24
N GLN A 23 37.53 1.83 -28.74
CA GLN A 23 38.53 0.83 -28.38
C GLN A 23 38.77 0.80 -26.87
N GLN A 24 38.60 -0.37 -26.28
CA GLN A 24 39.08 -0.69 -24.93
C GLN A 24 40.61 -0.91 -24.98
N PRO A 25 41.38 -0.41 -24.01
CA PRO A 25 42.79 -0.73 -23.89
C PRO A 25 42.99 -2.13 -23.28
N SER A 26 43.85 -2.91 -23.93
CA SER A 26 44.31 -4.21 -23.47
C SER A 26 45.21 -4.11 -22.22
N PRO A 27 45.21 -5.13 -21.34
CA PRO A 27 46.09 -5.16 -20.19
C PRO A 27 47.54 -5.52 -20.58
N PRO A 28 48.55 -5.04 -19.85
CA PRO A 28 49.96 -5.28 -20.18
C PRO A 28 50.41 -6.72 -19.87
N ALA A 29 51.28 -7.20 -20.72
CA ALA A 29 51.92 -8.51 -20.68
C ALA A 29 52.75 -8.73 -19.39
N ALA A 30 52.59 -9.90 -18.78
CA ALA A 30 53.42 -10.38 -17.69
C ALA A 30 54.83 -10.73 -18.21
N GLN A 31 55.83 -10.13 -17.63
CA GLN A 31 57.22 -10.50 -17.79
C GLN A 31 57.52 -11.76 -16.95
N GLN A 32 58.06 -12.79 -17.63
CA GLN A 32 58.69 -13.93 -17.00
C GLN A 32 60.05 -13.51 -16.41
N ALA A 33 60.29 -13.85 -15.16
CA ALA A 33 61.61 -13.85 -14.57
C ALA A 33 61.73 -14.94 -13.52
N GLY A 34 62.62 -15.88 -13.81
CA GLY A 34 63.60 -16.43 -12.88
C GLY A 34 63.13 -17.52 -11.92
N GLU A 35 63.33 -18.76 -12.40
CA GLU A 35 63.52 -19.96 -11.61
C GLU A 35 64.65 -19.80 -10.58
N LYS A 36 64.34 -19.97 -9.29
CA LYS A 36 65.34 -20.22 -8.23
C LYS A 36 64.81 -21.26 -7.23
N ALA A 37 65.65 -22.24 -7.07
CA ALA A 37 65.71 -23.41 -6.22
C ALA A 37 64.86 -23.41 -4.94
N ALA A 38 64.21 -24.57 -4.70
CA ALA A 38 63.52 -24.96 -3.48
C ALA A 38 64.48 -25.11 -2.30
N PRO A 39 64.12 -24.71 -1.08
CA PRO A 39 64.66 -25.21 0.16
C PRO A 39 63.79 -26.33 0.72
N GLN A 40 64.43 -27.29 1.33
CA GLN A 40 63.93 -28.50 1.96
C GLN A 40 62.80 -28.24 2.98
N GLN A 41 61.82 -29.12 2.92
CA GLN A 41 60.74 -29.26 3.94
C GLN A 41 61.33 -29.66 5.29
N ALA A 42 61.15 -28.78 6.28
CA ALA A 42 61.20 -29.17 7.71
C ALA A 42 59.85 -29.72 8.12
N SER A 43 59.81 -30.94 8.66
CA SER A 43 58.64 -31.60 9.20
C SER A 43 58.09 -30.83 10.42
N ILE A 44 56.88 -30.33 10.28
CA ILE A 44 56.10 -29.73 11.38
C ILE A 44 55.39 -30.91 12.13
N PRO A 45 55.41 -30.94 13.48
CA PRO A 45 54.66 -31.92 14.27
C PRO A 45 53.14 -31.68 14.09
N ALA A 46 52.38 -32.75 14.02
CA ALA A 46 50.92 -32.73 13.92
C ALA A 46 50.30 -32.02 15.13
N GLU A 47 49.68 -30.88 14.87
CA GLU A 47 48.91 -30.13 15.85
C GLU A 47 47.57 -30.86 16.08
N LYS A 48 47.25 -31.09 17.35
CA LYS A 48 46.02 -31.68 17.82
C LYS A 48 44.81 -30.85 17.35
N PRO A 49 43.75 -31.43 16.78
CA PRO A 49 42.63 -30.67 16.31
C PRO A 49 41.97 -29.88 17.46
N ALA A 50 41.75 -28.58 17.21
CA ALA A 50 41.05 -27.71 18.13
C ALA A 50 39.59 -28.20 18.32
N PRO A 51 39.02 -28.05 19.53
CA PRO A 51 37.62 -28.44 19.77
C PRO A 51 36.68 -27.60 18.89
N GLU A 52 35.73 -28.31 18.29
CA GLU A 52 34.65 -27.72 17.46
C GLU A 52 33.94 -26.62 18.26
N PRO A 53 33.69 -25.42 17.68
CA PRO A 53 32.96 -24.38 18.39
C PRO A 53 31.54 -24.87 18.71
N ALA A 54 31.18 -24.79 19.99
CA ALA A 54 29.85 -25.13 20.47
C ALA A 54 28.79 -24.35 19.65
N LYS A 55 27.80 -25.10 19.14
CA LYS A 55 26.62 -24.49 18.51
C LYS A 55 26.05 -23.43 19.45
N PRO A 56 25.75 -22.23 18.96
CA PRO A 56 25.08 -21.21 19.80
C PRO A 56 23.75 -21.82 20.29
N THR A 57 23.61 -21.93 21.59
CA THR A 57 22.36 -22.23 22.27
C THR A 57 21.40 -21.11 21.87
N GLN A 58 20.39 -21.44 21.06
CA GLN A 58 19.31 -20.50 20.81
C GLN A 58 18.63 -20.25 22.16
N GLU A 59 18.76 -19.03 22.67
CA GLU A 59 17.88 -18.56 23.74
C GLU A 59 16.45 -18.71 23.26
N PRO A 60 15.52 -19.23 24.09
CA PRO A 60 14.12 -19.28 23.71
C PRO A 60 13.66 -17.85 23.38
N MET A 61 13.09 -17.68 22.18
CA MET A 61 12.45 -16.42 21.80
C MET A 61 11.50 -16.02 22.94
N PRO A 62 11.50 -14.74 23.35
CA PRO A 62 10.50 -14.22 24.27
C PRO A 62 9.13 -14.62 23.75
N ALA A 63 8.29 -15.19 24.58
CA ALA A 63 6.92 -15.52 24.24
C ALA A 63 6.27 -14.26 23.65
N GLU A 64 5.64 -14.43 22.50
CA GLU A 64 4.82 -13.40 21.88
C GLU A 64 3.84 -12.88 22.95
N PRO A 65 3.73 -11.55 23.19
CA PRO A 65 2.86 -11.05 24.23
C PRO A 65 1.43 -11.56 23.92
N GLU A 66 0.85 -12.29 24.84
CA GLU A 66 -0.53 -12.74 24.76
C GLU A 66 -1.40 -11.52 24.48
N ALA A 67 -2.17 -11.58 23.37
CA ALA A 67 -3.13 -10.54 23.06
C ALA A 67 -4.05 -10.33 24.28
N PRO A 68 -4.30 -9.09 24.71
CA PRO A 68 -5.14 -8.85 25.88
C PRO A 68 -6.51 -9.50 25.67
N SER A 69 -6.89 -10.38 26.60
CA SER A 69 -8.12 -11.19 26.56
C SER A 69 -9.43 -10.37 26.65
N ASN A 70 -9.34 -9.05 26.59
CA ASN A 70 -10.47 -8.11 26.67
C ASN A 70 -10.82 -7.45 25.34
N LEU A 71 -10.38 -8.01 24.20
CA LEU A 71 -10.86 -7.60 22.89
C LEU A 71 -12.31 -8.10 22.72
N VAL A 72 -13.25 -7.32 23.24
CA VAL A 72 -14.67 -7.46 22.92
C VAL A 72 -14.82 -7.25 21.43
N GLY A 73 -15.19 -8.31 20.69
CA GLY A 73 -15.84 -8.17 19.40
C GLY A 73 -14.99 -8.09 18.15
N MET A 74 -13.83 -8.76 18.06
CA MET A 74 -13.20 -8.98 16.74
C MET A 74 -14.07 -9.85 15.80
N SER A 75 -15.02 -10.64 16.32
CA SER A 75 -15.99 -11.41 15.52
C SER A 75 -17.00 -10.52 14.79
N ASP A 76 -17.30 -9.33 15.31
CA ASP A 76 -18.31 -8.45 14.71
C ASP A 76 -17.76 -7.67 13.50
N PHE A 77 -16.44 -7.46 13.42
CA PHE A 77 -15.82 -6.83 12.24
C PHE A 77 -15.76 -7.76 11.03
N ALA A 78 -15.65 -9.06 11.22
CA ALA A 78 -15.63 -10.04 10.13
C ALA A 78 -17.02 -10.22 9.49
N SER A 79 -18.09 -9.81 10.15
CA SER A 79 -19.48 -9.89 9.67
C SER A 79 -20.02 -8.57 9.12
N MET A 80 -19.33 -7.46 9.31
CA MET A 80 -19.66 -6.22 8.60
C MET A 80 -19.33 -6.44 7.13
N GLU A 81 -20.37 -6.70 6.31
CA GLU A 81 -20.27 -6.42 4.88
C GLU A 81 -19.60 -5.05 4.79
N PRO A 82 -18.47 -4.92 4.05
CA PRO A 82 -17.81 -3.62 3.93
C PRO A 82 -18.90 -2.65 3.57
N LEU A 83 -19.08 -1.60 4.36
CA LEU A 83 -20.09 -0.59 4.13
C LEU A 83 -20.11 -0.37 2.64
N ASP A 84 -21.21 -0.72 1.96
CA ASP A 84 -21.44 -0.37 0.58
C ASP A 84 -21.46 1.15 0.56
N ARG A 85 -20.27 1.72 0.62
CA ARG A 85 -20.07 3.15 0.49
C ARG A 85 -20.49 3.48 -0.90
N VAL A 86 -21.68 4.06 -1.02
CA VAL A 86 -22.21 4.60 -2.27
C VAL A 86 -21.20 5.59 -2.85
N ASP A 87 -20.43 6.25 -1.98
CA ASP A 87 -19.48 7.31 -2.30
C ASP A 87 -18.06 6.99 -1.78
N LEU A 88 -17.39 5.99 -2.36
CA LEU A 88 -15.95 5.81 -2.14
C LEU A 88 -15.19 6.95 -2.79
N PRO A 89 -14.22 7.55 -2.09
CA PRO A 89 -13.27 8.46 -2.73
C PRO A 89 -12.62 7.77 -3.93
N ASP A 90 -12.36 8.53 -4.98
CA ASP A 90 -11.62 8.01 -6.15
C ASP A 90 -10.11 8.13 -5.99
N ARG A 91 -9.65 8.93 -5.04
CA ARG A 91 -8.23 9.19 -4.81
C ARG A 91 -7.48 7.92 -4.39
N GLY A 92 -6.45 7.55 -5.14
CA GLY A 92 -5.66 6.35 -4.89
C GLY A 92 -6.34 5.03 -5.29
N VAL A 93 -7.59 5.04 -5.74
CA VAL A 93 -8.26 3.85 -6.27
C VAL A 93 -7.76 3.57 -7.69
N ILE A 94 -7.38 2.33 -7.93
CA ILE A 94 -6.91 1.87 -9.22
C ILE A 94 -8.04 1.07 -9.86
N ARG A 95 -8.51 1.50 -11.04
CA ARG A 95 -9.64 0.89 -11.74
C ARG A 95 -9.24 0.34 -13.08
N PHE A 96 -9.78 -0.82 -13.41
CA PHE A 96 -9.58 -1.50 -14.69
C PHE A 96 -10.94 -1.89 -15.27
N GLY A 97 -11.28 -1.31 -16.39
CA GLY A 97 -12.43 -1.68 -17.19
C GLY A 97 -12.12 -2.80 -18.18
N PRO A 98 -13.13 -3.25 -18.95
CA PRO A 98 -12.98 -4.29 -19.98
C PRO A 98 -11.91 -3.98 -21.04
N GLU A 99 -11.69 -2.72 -21.33
CA GLU A 99 -10.69 -2.24 -22.30
C GLU A 99 -9.23 -2.45 -21.81
N SER A 100 -9.04 -2.68 -20.52
CA SER A 100 -7.71 -2.78 -19.90
C SER A 100 -7.20 -4.20 -19.75
N PHE A 101 -7.99 -5.21 -20.10
CA PHE A 101 -7.57 -6.61 -19.98
C PHE A 101 -7.63 -7.38 -21.30
N GLN A 102 -6.78 -8.40 -21.39
CA GLN A 102 -6.84 -9.39 -22.46
C GLN A 102 -7.62 -10.61 -21.95
N HIS A 103 -8.62 -11.03 -22.71
CA HIS A 103 -9.43 -12.21 -22.41
C HIS A 103 -9.01 -13.36 -23.34
N ALA A 104 -8.76 -14.52 -22.76
CA ALA A 104 -8.44 -15.73 -23.51
C ALA A 104 -9.23 -16.92 -22.96
N ASN A 105 -9.88 -17.65 -23.87
CA ASN A 105 -10.54 -18.92 -23.56
C ASN A 105 -9.55 -20.07 -23.76
N GLN A 106 -9.38 -20.87 -22.72
CA GLN A 106 -8.63 -22.11 -22.76
C GLN A 106 -9.58 -23.28 -22.45
N ALA A 107 -9.17 -24.51 -22.77
CA ALA A 107 -10.04 -25.68 -22.64
C ALA A 107 -10.73 -25.84 -21.26
N HIS A 108 -10.09 -25.39 -20.18
CA HIS A 108 -10.60 -25.56 -18.82
C HIS A 108 -10.73 -24.26 -18.01
N TRP A 109 -10.26 -23.13 -18.55
CA TRP A 109 -10.24 -21.84 -17.86
C TRP A 109 -10.42 -20.69 -18.81
N GLU A 110 -11.16 -19.68 -18.39
CA GLU A 110 -11.10 -18.35 -18.96
C GLU A 110 -10.10 -17.52 -18.17
N THR A 111 -9.25 -16.79 -18.88
CA THR A 111 -8.20 -15.96 -18.29
C THR A 111 -8.43 -14.51 -18.69
N TYR A 112 -8.41 -13.63 -17.70
CA TYR A 112 -8.42 -12.19 -17.83
C TYR A 112 -7.07 -11.67 -17.34
N THR A 113 -6.28 -11.04 -18.19
CA THR A 113 -4.92 -10.63 -17.89
C THR A 113 -4.76 -9.13 -18.11
N TRP A 114 -4.21 -8.46 -17.11
CA TRP A 114 -3.84 -7.05 -17.17
C TRP A 114 -2.33 -6.92 -17.23
N THR A 115 -1.84 -6.17 -18.20
CA THR A 115 -0.42 -5.91 -18.41
C THR A 115 -0.16 -4.42 -18.49
N GLY A 116 1.06 -3.98 -18.13
CA GLY A 116 1.46 -2.57 -18.21
C GLY A 116 0.90 -1.67 -17.12
N PHE A 117 0.26 -2.25 -16.08
CA PHE A 117 -0.12 -1.46 -14.91
C PHE A 117 1.09 -1.17 -14.03
N LYS A 118 1.21 0.10 -13.63
CA LYS A 118 2.27 0.54 -12.70
C LYS A 118 1.66 1.11 -11.43
N ALA A 119 1.87 0.41 -10.31
CA ALA A 119 1.54 0.96 -9.00
C ALA A 119 2.43 2.18 -8.70
N LYS A 120 1.85 3.28 -8.28
CA LYS A 120 2.60 4.47 -7.87
C LYS A 120 3.21 4.32 -6.46
N ARG A 121 2.65 3.46 -5.62
CA ARG A 121 3.09 3.20 -4.26
C ARG A 121 2.90 1.74 -3.85
N TRP A 122 3.62 1.31 -2.83
CA TRP A 122 3.29 0.07 -2.11
C TRP A 122 2.14 0.30 -1.11
N GLY A 123 1.59 -0.79 -0.59
CA GLY A 123 0.55 -0.77 0.42
C GLY A 123 -0.51 -1.82 0.20
N ARG A 124 -1.45 -1.89 1.13
CA ARG A 124 -2.58 -2.80 1.11
C ARG A 124 -3.73 -2.22 0.31
N TYR A 125 -4.37 -3.11 -0.45
CA TYR A 125 -5.55 -2.79 -1.24
C TYR A 125 -6.60 -3.88 -1.08
N GLN A 126 -7.84 -3.47 -0.97
CA GLN A 126 -8.99 -4.35 -1.10
C GLN A 126 -9.31 -4.53 -2.59
N VAL A 127 -9.46 -5.78 -3.03
CA VAL A 127 -9.81 -6.10 -4.43
C VAL A 127 -11.32 -6.19 -4.54
N ARG A 128 -11.92 -5.25 -5.26
CA ARG A 128 -13.36 -5.23 -5.56
C ARG A 128 -13.61 -5.57 -7.02
N LEU A 129 -14.54 -6.49 -7.24
CA LEU A 129 -15.02 -6.88 -8.56
C LEU A 129 -16.41 -6.32 -8.80
N THR A 130 -16.65 -5.77 -10.00
CA THR A 130 -17.99 -5.46 -10.50
C THR A 130 -18.27 -6.39 -11.68
N TYR A 131 -19.39 -7.11 -11.63
CA TYR A 131 -19.71 -8.16 -12.61
C TYR A 131 -21.20 -8.36 -12.78
N THR A 132 -21.58 -9.10 -13.84
CA THR A 132 -22.88 -9.78 -13.97
C THR A 132 -22.68 -11.28 -14.08
N LEU A 133 -23.58 -12.08 -13.51
CA LEU A 133 -23.51 -13.54 -13.53
C LEU A 133 -24.91 -14.14 -13.63
N ARG A 134 -25.19 -14.91 -14.70
CA ARG A 134 -26.49 -15.55 -14.93
C ARG A 134 -26.65 -16.93 -14.30
N ARG A 135 -25.55 -17.54 -13.83
CA ARG A 135 -25.54 -18.83 -13.12
C ARG A 135 -25.55 -18.64 -11.59
N ALA A 136 -25.87 -19.71 -10.85
CA ALA A 136 -26.00 -19.63 -9.40
C ALA A 136 -24.71 -19.18 -8.69
N ALA A 137 -23.55 -19.70 -9.13
CA ALA A 137 -22.25 -19.33 -8.60
C ALA A 137 -21.14 -19.54 -9.62
N LEU A 138 -20.02 -18.83 -9.46
CA LEU A 138 -18.81 -18.96 -10.27
C LEU A 138 -17.58 -18.81 -9.38
N GLY A 139 -16.72 -19.85 -9.34
CA GLY A 139 -15.42 -19.77 -8.67
C GLY A 139 -14.47 -18.88 -9.47
N VAL A 140 -13.81 -17.94 -8.81
CA VAL A 140 -12.75 -17.11 -9.41
C VAL A 140 -11.46 -17.24 -8.61
N GLN A 141 -10.33 -17.15 -9.30
CA GLN A 141 -9.02 -17.00 -8.70
C GLN A 141 -8.39 -15.72 -9.22
N PHE A 142 -8.06 -14.80 -8.32
CA PHE A 142 -7.38 -13.57 -8.63
C PHE A 142 -5.92 -13.67 -8.19
N ARG A 143 -4.97 -13.43 -9.08
CA ARG A 143 -3.54 -13.56 -8.84
C ARG A 143 -2.85 -12.23 -9.05
N ILE A 144 -2.04 -11.83 -8.05
CA ILE A 144 -1.13 -10.68 -8.12
C ILE A 144 0.24 -11.17 -7.64
N GLY A 145 1.22 -11.24 -8.54
CA GLY A 145 2.49 -11.90 -8.24
C GLY A 145 2.27 -13.33 -7.73
N ASP A 146 2.82 -13.65 -6.58
CA ASP A 146 2.68 -14.97 -5.94
C ASP A 146 1.40 -15.13 -5.11
N LEU A 147 0.65 -14.04 -4.90
CA LEU A 147 -0.57 -14.07 -4.11
C LEU A 147 -1.75 -14.56 -4.96
N THR A 148 -2.54 -15.48 -4.38
CA THR A 148 -3.78 -15.96 -4.98
C THR A 148 -4.94 -15.75 -4.03
N VAL A 149 -5.93 -14.98 -4.45
CA VAL A 149 -7.22 -14.83 -3.77
C VAL A 149 -8.25 -15.70 -4.49
N LYS A 150 -8.93 -16.58 -3.75
CA LYS A 150 -10.03 -17.42 -4.28
C LYS A 150 -11.35 -16.94 -3.72
N HIS A 151 -12.36 -16.82 -4.58
CA HIS A 151 -13.69 -16.38 -4.19
C HIS A 151 -14.77 -17.10 -5.00
N SER A 152 -15.98 -17.19 -4.45
CA SER A 152 -17.16 -17.70 -5.16
C SER A 152 -18.15 -16.57 -5.40
N LEU A 153 -18.25 -16.14 -6.65
CA LEU A 153 -19.22 -15.13 -7.07
C LEU A 153 -20.63 -15.71 -7.02
N LYS A 154 -21.57 -14.92 -6.51
CA LYS A 154 -23.00 -15.28 -6.46
C LYS A 154 -23.72 -14.75 -7.70
N SER A 155 -24.87 -15.33 -8.03
CA SER A 155 -25.73 -14.87 -9.13
C SER A 155 -26.02 -13.38 -9.05
N ALA A 156 -25.92 -12.71 -10.22
CA ALA A 156 -26.12 -11.28 -10.36
C ALA A 156 -26.61 -10.97 -11.78
N PRO A 157 -27.93 -10.95 -12.02
CA PRO A 157 -28.46 -10.64 -13.35
C PRO A 157 -28.20 -9.19 -13.78
N GLY A 158 -27.98 -8.29 -12.82
CA GLY A 158 -27.48 -6.92 -13.02
C GLY A 158 -26.08 -6.73 -12.44
N PRO A 159 -25.49 -5.53 -12.59
CA PRO A 159 -24.17 -5.21 -12.02
C PRO A 159 -24.14 -5.41 -10.52
N ARG A 160 -23.21 -6.24 -10.06
CA ARG A 160 -22.97 -6.51 -8.63
C ARG A 160 -21.53 -6.23 -8.29
N LYS A 161 -21.31 -5.55 -7.17
CA LYS A 161 -20.00 -5.35 -6.54
C LYS A 161 -19.75 -6.41 -5.48
N THR A 162 -18.55 -6.95 -5.42
CA THR A 162 -18.14 -7.87 -4.36
C THR A 162 -16.67 -7.67 -4.04
N ILE A 163 -16.31 -7.81 -2.77
CA ILE A 163 -14.92 -7.83 -2.33
C ILE A 163 -14.40 -9.26 -2.48
N LEU A 164 -13.29 -9.41 -3.17
CA LEU A 164 -12.62 -10.71 -3.34
C LEU A 164 -11.70 -11.03 -2.16
N GLY A 165 -11.11 -10.02 -1.56
CA GLY A 165 -10.12 -10.10 -0.50
C GLY A 165 -9.18 -8.92 -0.55
N GLU A 166 -8.06 -9.04 0.16
CA GLU A 166 -7.03 -8.01 0.22
C GLU A 166 -5.73 -8.49 -0.39
N VAL A 167 -4.98 -7.57 -0.98
CA VAL A 167 -3.65 -7.79 -1.54
C VAL A 167 -2.69 -6.74 -1.04
N TYR A 168 -1.43 -7.11 -0.86
CA TYR A 168 -0.37 -6.18 -0.51
C TYR A 168 0.58 -6.04 -1.71
N LEU A 169 0.72 -4.82 -2.21
CA LEU A 169 1.71 -4.47 -3.21
C LEU A 169 3.00 -4.09 -2.51
N ALA A 170 4.04 -4.94 -2.62
CA ALA A 170 5.29 -4.78 -1.88
C ALA A 170 6.16 -3.62 -2.40
N GLN A 171 5.89 -3.14 -3.62
CA GLN A 171 6.68 -2.07 -4.24
C GLN A 171 5.86 -1.30 -5.27
N ALA A 172 6.28 -0.08 -5.57
CA ALA A 172 5.83 0.62 -6.77
C ALA A 172 6.44 -0.01 -8.03
N GLY A 173 5.79 0.15 -9.17
CA GLY A 173 6.26 -0.39 -10.45
C GLY A 173 5.25 -1.31 -11.11
N ASP A 174 5.74 -2.14 -12.02
CA ASP A 174 4.88 -3.05 -12.79
C ASP A 174 4.25 -4.11 -11.90
N VAL A 175 2.93 -4.23 -11.95
CA VAL A 175 2.16 -5.20 -11.20
C VAL A 175 1.28 -6.00 -12.17
N PRO A 176 1.80 -7.09 -12.72
CA PRO A 176 0.99 -7.99 -13.52
C PRO A 176 0.01 -8.72 -12.61
N PHE A 177 -1.24 -8.80 -13.03
CA PHE A 177 -2.24 -9.62 -12.36
C PHE A 177 -3.20 -10.25 -13.34
N MET A 178 -3.83 -11.34 -12.91
CA MET A 178 -4.80 -12.08 -13.71
C MET A 178 -5.96 -12.58 -12.86
N MET A 179 -7.09 -12.76 -13.50
CA MET A 179 -8.22 -13.50 -12.98
C MET A 179 -8.45 -14.76 -13.82
N LEU A 180 -8.70 -15.87 -13.14
CA LEU A 180 -9.03 -17.16 -13.75
C LEU A 180 -10.45 -17.53 -13.33
N THR A 181 -11.26 -18.01 -14.28
CA THR A 181 -12.58 -18.58 -14.04
C THR A 181 -12.74 -19.89 -14.79
N PRO A 182 -13.59 -20.83 -14.33
CA PRO A 182 -14.07 -21.90 -15.19
C PRO A 182 -14.75 -21.32 -16.44
N PRO A 183 -14.75 -22.02 -17.59
CA PRO A 183 -15.44 -21.56 -18.76
C PRO A 183 -16.92 -21.27 -18.49
N THR A 184 -17.40 -20.17 -19.01
CA THR A 184 -18.80 -19.78 -18.96
C THR A 184 -19.38 -19.84 -20.36
N GLU A 185 -20.58 -20.41 -20.51
CA GLU A 185 -21.30 -20.36 -21.78
C GLU A 185 -21.62 -18.90 -22.13
N ASP A 186 -21.80 -18.62 -23.40
CA ASP A 186 -21.94 -17.29 -23.99
C ASP A 186 -22.75 -16.30 -23.14
N GLY A 187 -22.06 -15.30 -22.60
CA GLY A 187 -22.67 -14.23 -21.80
C GLY A 187 -23.12 -14.63 -20.39
N GLY A 188 -22.75 -15.82 -19.89
CA GLY A 188 -23.07 -16.27 -18.55
C GLY A 188 -22.37 -15.47 -17.45
N PHE A 189 -21.17 -14.97 -17.72
CA PHE A 189 -20.39 -14.08 -16.87
C PHE A 189 -19.88 -12.89 -17.68
N LYS A 190 -19.93 -11.71 -17.11
CA LYS A 190 -19.35 -10.51 -17.69
C LYS A 190 -18.64 -9.73 -16.58
N LEU A 191 -17.32 -9.58 -16.74
CA LEU A 191 -16.51 -8.70 -15.92
C LEU A 191 -16.72 -7.25 -16.37
N LEU A 192 -17.09 -6.38 -15.46
CA LEU A 192 -17.35 -4.95 -15.73
C LEU A 192 -16.21 -4.06 -15.21
N GLU A 193 -15.67 -4.36 -14.05
CA GLU A 193 -14.59 -3.58 -13.42
C GLU A 193 -13.83 -4.45 -12.41
N VAL A 194 -12.53 -4.24 -12.32
CA VAL A 194 -11.73 -4.57 -11.14
C VAL A 194 -11.23 -3.28 -10.52
N ALA A 195 -11.40 -3.10 -9.22
CA ALA A 195 -10.87 -1.96 -8.49
C ALA A 195 -9.97 -2.42 -7.35
N LEU A 196 -8.78 -1.82 -7.23
CA LEU A 196 -7.94 -1.90 -6.07
C LEU A 196 -8.19 -0.65 -5.22
N ILE A 197 -8.81 -0.84 -4.07
CA ILE A 197 -9.23 0.23 -3.17
C ILE A 197 -8.22 0.28 -2.02
N PRO A 198 -7.61 1.44 -1.70
CA PRO A 198 -6.74 1.57 -0.55
C PRO A 198 -7.37 0.98 0.71
N ALA A 199 -6.58 0.27 1.50
CA ALA A 199 -7.01 -0.36 2.75
C ALA A 199 -5.98 -0.11 3.86
N PRO A 200 -6.38 -0.18 5.15
CA PRO A 200 -5.46 -0.11 6.27
C PRO A 200 -4.43 -1.26 6.24
N GLU A 201 -3.25 -1.04 6.81
CA GLU A 201 -2.18 -2.05 6.83
C GLU A 201 -2.39 -3.17 7.88
N GLY A 202 -3.57 -3.20 8.51
CA GLY A 202 -4.03 -4.30 9.34
C GLY A 202 -3.98 -4.05 10.85
N ALA A 203 -3.45 -2.92 11.33
CA ALA A 203 -3.58 -2.56 12.74
C ALA A 203 -5.02 -2.13 13.05
N VAL A 204 -5.50 -2.54 14.22
CA VAL A 204 -6.82 -2.13 14.73
C VAL A 204 -6.61 -0.97 15.70
N PRO A 205 -7.44 0.10 15.67
CA PRO A 205 -7.42 1.15 16.68
C PRO A 205 -7.59 0.58 18.09
N ALA A 206 -6.71 0.97 19.01
CA ALA A 206 -6.74 0.47 20.38
C ALA A 206 -7.60 1.37 21.27
N ILE A 207 -8.40 0.75 22.15
CA ILE A 207 -9.21 1.45 23.16
C ILE A 207 -8.66 1.08 24.53
N GLY A 208 -8.15 2.08 25.27
CA GLY A 208 -7.68 1.92 26.64
C GLY A 208 -8.83 1.71 27.64
N SER A 209 -8.49 1.18 28.83
CA SER A 209 -9.47 1.01 29.91
C SER A 209 -10.04 2.33 30.44
N ASP A 210 -9.32 3.43 30.24
CA ASP A 210 -9.73 4.81 30.52
C ASP A 210 -10.62 5.42 29.43
N GLY A 211 -10.87 4.69 28.34
CA GLY A 211 -11.61 5.16 27.19
C GLY A 211 -10.78 5.93 26.15
N THR A 212 -9.47 6.08 26.35
CA THR A 212 -8.56 6.66 25.37
C THR A 212 -8.53 5.79 24.10
N ILE A 213 -8.66 6.41 22.93
CA ILE A 213 -8.62 5.73 21.64
C ILE A 213 -7.33 6.13 20.93
N THR A 214 -6.52 5.14 20.59
CA THR A 214 -5.29 5.35 19.80
C THR A 214 -5.49 4.86 18.38
N LEU A 215 -5.28 5.76 17.43
CA LEU A 215 -5.39 5.56 15.99
C LEU A 215 -3.99 5.57 15.37
N PRO A 216 -3.28 4.43 15.28
CA PRO A 216 -1.95 4.39 14.69
C PRO A 216 -1.99 4.62 13.18
N ALA A 217 -0.89 5.07 12.60
CA ALA A 217 -0.75 5.26 11.16
C ALA A 217 -1.11 4.01 10.34
N SER A 218 -0.75 2.82 10.85
CA SER A 218 -1.03 1.53 10.20
C SER A 218 -2.52 1.16 10.14
N SER A 219 -3.37 1.82 10.92
CA SER A 219 -4.84 1.61 10.86
C SER A 219 -5.55 2.61 9.95
N ALA A 220 -4.82 3.52 9.30
CA ALA A 220 -5.40 4.47 8.37
C ALA A 220 -5.58 3.89 6.97
N THR A 221 -6.68 4.22 6.32
CA THR A 221 -6.80 4.14 4.87
C THR A 221 -6.16 5.38 4.26
N THR A 222 -5.19 5.17 3.37
CA THR A 222 -4.50 6.26 2.66
C THR A 222 -5.15 6.48 1.30
N TRP A 223 -6.06 7.44 1.22
CA TRP A 223 -6.66 7.88 -0.03
C TRP A 223 -5.66 8.75 -0.79
N SER A 224 -4.76 8.11 -1.52
CA SER A 224 -3.56 8.75 -2.04
C SER A 224 -2.95 8.01 -3.21
N GLU A 225 -2.27 8.75 -4.07
CA GLU A 225 -1.40 8.19 -5.10
C GLU A 225 0.04 7.95 -4.61
N THR A 226 0.51 8.72 -3.63
CA THR A 226 1.91 8.67 -3.16
C THR A 226 2.05 8.43 -1.68
N MET A 227 1.20 9.05 -0.84
CA MET A 227 1.21 8.85 0.61
C MET A 227 0.93 7.39 0.95
N ARG A 228 1.66 6.86 1.90
CA ARG A 228 1.60 5.45 2.31
C ARG A 228 2.08 5.25 3.73
N TYR A 229 1.71 4.11 4.31
CA TYR A 229 2.31 3.69 5.56
C TYR A 229 3.74 3.20 5.37
N GLU A 230 4.65 3.63 6.23
CA GLU A 230 6.06 3.23 6.30
C GLU A 230 6.30 2.37 7.54
N PRO A 231 6.44 1.03 7.38
CA PRO A 231 6.41 0.09 8.52
C PRO A 231 7.72 0.00 9.31
N LYS A 232 8.81 0.65 8.88
CA LYS A 232 10.07 0.59 9.60
C LYS A 232 9.91 1.17 11.02
N PRO A 233 10.47 0.52 12.06
CA PRO A 233 10.28 0.94 13.46
C PRO A 233 10.61 2.41 13.73
N GLU A 234 11.65 2.93 13.08
CA GLU A 234 12.07 4.35 13.20
C GLU A 234 11.09 5.32 12.54
N LYS A 235 10.27 4.83 11.62
CA LYS A 235 9.24 5.60 10.93
C LYS A 235 7.86 5.33 11.54
N ASN A 236 7.30 4.15 11.27
CA ASN A 236 5.98 3.72 11.76
C ASN A 236 4.93 4.84 11.60
N CYS A 237 4.82 5.39 10.40
CA CYS A 237 4.06 6.60 10.12
C CYS A 237 3.40 6.57 8.74
N LEU A 238 2.47 7.46 8.51
CA LEU A 238 2.08 7.89 7.17
C LEU A 238 3.14 8.85 6.65
N GLY A 239 3.80 8.50 5.55
CA GLY A 239 4.84 9.31 4.93
C GLY A 239 4.60 9.47 3.43
N PHE A 240 5.51 10.19 2.75
CA PHE A 240 5.36 10.54 1.33
C PHE A 240 4.09 11.35 1.03
N TRP A 241 3.67 12.19 1.93
CA TRP A 241 2.51 13.06 1.74
C TRP A 241 2.89 14.27 0.90
N THR A 242 2.94 14.07 -0.41
CA THR A 242 3.44 15.06 -1.38
C THR A 242 2.34 15.77 -2.17
N GLU A 243 1.11 15.31 -2.07
CA GLU A 243 -0.02 15.88 -2.79
C GLU A 243 -1.06 16.45 -1.81
N VAL A 244 -1.60 17.63 -2.14
CA VAL A 244 -2.60 18.31 -1.30
C VAL A 244 -3.96 17.60 -1.31
N ASP A 245 -4.26 16.88 -2.39
CA ASP A 245 -5.52 16.14 -2.54
C ASP A 245 -5.48 14.76 -1.87
N ASP A 246 -4.32 14.36 -1.31
CA ASP A 246 -4.19 13.12 -0.56
C ASP A 246 -4.70 13.32 0.86
N PHE A 247 -5.42 12.34 1.40
CA PHE A 247 -5.90 12.38 2.78
C PHE A 247 -5.86 11.01 3.44
N ALA A 248 -5.79 10.99 4.77
CA ALA A 248 -5.80 9.80 5.59
C ALA A 248 -7.10 9.70 6.37
N GLU A 249 -7.66 8.50 6.44
CA GLU A 249 -8.92 8.24 7.11
C GLU A 249 -8.80 7.07 8.07
N TRP A 250 -9.28 7.23 9.31
CA TRP A 250 -9.42 6.18 10.31
C TRP A 250 -10.87 5.84 10.52
N GLU A 251 -11.20 4.56 10.52
CA GLU A 251 -12.47 4.02 11.01
C GLU A 251 -12.21 3.32 12.36
N PHE A 252 -13.01 3.64 13.36
CA PHE A 252 -12.83 3.15 14.72
C PHE A 252 -14.14 3.13 15.49
N GLN A 253 -14.14 2.49 16.68
CA GLN A 253 -15.30 2.41 17.55
C GLN A 253 -15.21 3.42 18.69
N VAL A 254 -16.32 4.07 19.00
CA VAL A 254 -16.48 4.89 20.19
C VAL A 254 -17.43 4.18 21.16
N ALA A 255 -16.92 3.84 22.34
CA ALA A 255 -17.69 3.13 23.36
C ALA A 255 -18.61 4.07 24.17
N LYS A 256 -18.19 5.33 24.37
CA LYS A 256 -18.94 6.33 25.14
C LYS A 256 -19.05 7.64 24.35
N PRO A 257 -20.24 8.17 24.12
CA PRO A 257 -20.40 9.52 23.56
C PRO A 257 -19.77 10.55 24.50
N GLY A 258 -19.37 11.69 23.97
CA GLY A 258 -18.79 12.76 24.75
C GLY A 258 -17.74 13.55 23.97
N ARG A 259 -17.09 14.48 24.67
CA ARG A 259 -15.99 15.25 24.13
C ARG A 259 -14.65 14.52 24.37
N TYR A 260 -13.81 14.57 23.36
CA TYR A 260 -12.49 13.97 23.41
C TYR A 260 -11.44 15.00 23.01
N GLN A 261 -10.41 15.15 23.81
CA GLN A 261 -9.22 15.90 23.46
C GLN A 261 -8.47 15.16 22.36
N VAL A 262 -8.15 15.84 21.28
CA VAL A 262 -7.42 15.31 20.13
C VAL A 262 -5.96 15.70 20.21
N THR A 263 -5.08 14.70 20.15
CA THR A 263 -3.62 14.90 20.03
C THR A 263 -3.13 14.19 18.77
N VAL A 264 -2.38 14.89 17.94
CA VAL A 264 -1.71 14.32 16.75
C VAL A 264 -0.23 14.25 17.01
N THR A 265 0.37 13.07 16.83
CA THR A 265 1.83 12.89 16.81
C THR A 265 2.30 12.99 15.37
N TYR A 266 3.06 14.02 15.04
CA TYR A 266 3.54 14.25 13.67
C TYR A 266 5.01 14.68 13.64
N GLY A 267 5.61 14.56 12.45
CA GLY A 267 6.93 15.06 12.12
C GLY A 267 6.90 15.90 10.84
N CYS A 268 7.64 16.99 10.83
CA CYS A 268 7.82 17.85 9.68
C CYS A 268 9.23 18.46 9.71
N GLY A 269 9.96 18.34 8.61
CA GLY A 269 11.35 18.80 8.57
C GLY A 269 11.79 19.26 7.20
N GLY A 270 13.07 19.60 7.08
CA GLY A 270 13.65 20.02 5.80
C GLY A 270 13.02 21.28 5.23
N GLY A 271 12.49 22.17 6.08
CA GLY A 271 11.84 23.42 5.67
C GLY A 271 10.44 23.23 5.06
N ASN A 272 9.79 22.07 5.24
CA ASN A 272 8.45 21.78 4.68
C ASN A 272 7.30 22.31 5.55
N HIS A 273 7.58 22.92 6.70
CA HIS A 273 6.57 23.51 7.59
C HIS A 273 5.80 24.67 6.92
N GLY A 274 4.67 25.03 7.52
CA GLY A 274 3.80 26.13 7.05
C GLY A 274 2.55 25.68 6.31
N SER A 275 2.40 24.38 6.02
CA SER A 275 1.18 23.84 5.45
C SER A 275 0.04 23.87 6.46
N GLU A 276 -1.16 24.28 6.04
CA GLU A 276 -2.38 24.17 6.84
C GLU A 276 -2.98 22.78 6.65
N VAL A 277 -3.32 22.15 7.74
CA VAL A 277 -3.90 20.81 7.81
C VAL A 277 -5.16 20.84 8.66
N GLU A 278 -6.14 20.03 8.31
CA GLU A 278 -7.43 19.94 8.97
C GLU A 278 -7.73 18.51 9.40
N LEU A 279 -8.15 18.34 10.65
CA LEU A 279 -8.68 17.08 11.16
C LEU A 279 -10.20 17.21 11.24
N LYS A 280 -10.94 16.30 10.58
CA LYS A 280 -12.38 16.37 10.36
C LYS A 280 -13.12 15.21 10.99
N HIS A 281 -14.28 15.49 11.55
CA HIS A 281 -15.25 14.50 12.02
C HIS A 281 -16.68 15.06 11.95
N ASN A 282 -17.57 14.49 11.14
CA ASN A 282 -19.02 14.81 11.09
C ASN A 282 -19.33 16.32 11.13
N GLY A 283 -18.67 17.10 10.28
CA GLY A 283 -18.86 18.55 10.19
C GLY A 283 -18.13 19.38 11.24
N GLN A 284 -17.45 18.73 12.21
CA GLN A 284 -16.48 19.39 13.10
C GLN A 284 -15.10 19.37 12.46
N SER A 285 -14.28 20.35 12.77
CA SER A 285 -12.95 20.50 12.21
C SER A 285 -12.00 21.17 13.19
N LEU A 286 -10.77 20.65 13.27
CA LEU A 286 -9.65 21.23 14.00
C LEU A 286 -8.53 21.49 13.00
N LYS A 287 -8.06 22.76 12.94
CA LYS A 287 -7.03 23.18 12.01
C LYS A 287 -5.73 23.49 12.71
N TRP A 288 -4.62 23.21 12.05
CA TRP A 288 -3.30 23.65 12.51
C TRP A 288 -2.38 23.95 11.35
N THR A 289 -1.35 24.73 11.60
CA THR A 289 -0.26 24.96 10.67
C THR A 289 0.93 24.11 11.10
N THR A 290 1.50 23.31 10.19
CA THR A 290 2.66 22.46 10.47
C THR A 290 3.85 23.31 10.92
N GLN A 291 4.52 22.90 12.01
CA GLN A 291 5.74 23.51 12.51
C GLN A 291 6.94 22.65 12.14
N ASP A 292 8.14 23.24 12.10
CA ASP A 292 9.35 22.46 11.92
C ASP A 292 9.66 21.70 13.21
N THR A 293 9.61 20.39 13.16
CA THR A 293 9.91 19.51 14.30
C THR A 293 11.38 19.09 14.33
N GLY A 294 12.20 19.58 13.38
CA GLY A 294 13.60 19.22 13.21
C GLY A 294 13.85 17.99 12.35
N GLY A 295 12.79 17.42 11.73
CA GLY A 295 12.89 16.25 10.83
C GLY A 295 11.58 15.48 10.74
N PHE A 296 11.35 14.76 9.64
CA PHE A 296 10.14 13.97 9.45
C PHE A 296 9.97 12.83 10.47
N GLN A 297 11.06 12.33 11.05
CA GLN A 297 11.02 11.33 12.13
C GLN A 297 11.38 11.93 13.50
N LYS A 298 11.27 13.25 13.65
CA LYS A 298 11.34 13.95 14.94
C LYS A 298 9.92 14.23 15.40
N TRP A 299 9.38 13.27 16.15
CA TRP A 299 7.98 13.26 16.55
C TRP A 299 7.68 14.31 17.60
N GLN A 300 6.59 15.06 17.40
CA GLN A 300 6.04 16.01 18.37
C GLN A 300 4.53 15.75 18.51
N ASP A 301 4.08 15.78 19.75
CA ASP A 301 2.67 15.73 20.09
C ASP A 301 2.08 17.13 20.05
N LEU A 302 0.98 17.29 19.31
CA LEU A 302 0.25 18.54 19.19
C LEU A 302 -1.19 18.33 19.66
N ALA A 303 -1.58 19.01 20.75
CA ALA A 303 -2.97 19.08 21.16
C ALA A 303 -3.72 20.04 20.22
N LEU A 304 -4.70 19.50 19.47
CA LEU A 304 -5.47 20.28 18.51
C LEU A 304 -6.71 20.93 19.10
N GLY A 305 -7.29 20.37 20.17
CA GLY A 305 -8.56 20.78 20.76
C GLY A 305 -9.49 19.60 20.92
N GLU A 306 -10.80 19.85 21.01
CA GLU A 306 -11.80 18.84 21.32
C GLU A 306 -12.70 18.54 20.12
N ILE A 307 -13.10 17.28 20.00
CA ILE A 307 -14.16 16.79 19.10
C ILE A 307 -15.23 16.10 19.93
N GLU A 308 -16.50 16.30 19.60
CA GLU A 308 -17.63 15.64 20.21
C GLU A 308 -18.10 14.45 19.37
N PHE A 309 -18.11 13.26 19.96
CA PHE A 309 -18.80 12.09 19.42
C PHE A 309 -20.18 11.98 20.05
N LYS A 310 -21.22 12.19 19.24
CA LYS A 310 -22.62 12.21 19.71
C LYS A 310 -23.21 10.83 19.94
N THR A 311 -22.63 9.80 19.32
CA THR A 311 -23.13 8.42 19.34
C THR A 311 -22.01 7.43 19.61
N THR A 312 -22.38 6.29 20.20
CA THR A 312 -21.52 5.10 20.24
C THR A 312 -21.44 4.43 18.87
N GLY A 313 -20.51 3.49 18.72
CA GLY A 313 -20.37 2.68 17.50
C GLY A 313 -19.35 3.24 16.52
N PRO A 314 -19.45 2.87 15.23
CA PRO A 314 -18.48 3.22 14.21
C PRO A 314 -18.38 4.73 13.99
N GLN A 315 -17.17 5.25 14.00
CA GLN A 315 -16.87 6.66 13.74
C GLN A 315 -15.76 6.74 12.69
N ARG A 316 -15.64 7.92 12.08
CA ARG A 316 -14.63 8.24 11.08
C ARG A 316 -13.93 9.53 11.42
N LEU A 317 -12.61 9.53 11.28
CA LEU A 317 -11.76 10.71 11.42
C LEU A 317 -10.90 10.84 10.17
N VAL A 318 -10.76 12.07 9.66
CA VAL A 318 -9.97 12.36 8.46
C VAL A 318 -8.94 13.42 8.78
N ILE A 319 -7.70 13.21 8.35
CA ILE A 319 -6.68 14.26 8.25
C ILE A 319 -6.53 14.61 6.77
N ASP A 320 -6.68 15.90 6.46
CA ASP A 320 -6.76 16.43 5.10
C ASP A 320 -6.00 17.75 5.02
N PRO A 321 -4.97 17.87 4.15
CA PRO A 321 -4.30 19.14 3.94
C PRO A 321 -5.22 20.16 3.27
N VAL A 322 -5.23 21.39 3.80
CA VAL A 322 -5.90 22.53 3.17
C VAL A 322 -5.01 23.14 2.08
N ASN A 323 -3.70 23.17 2.34
CA ASN A 323 -2.71 23.59 1.38
C ASN A 323 -1.36 22.87 1.61
N LYS A 324 -0.47 22.98 0.65
CA LYS A 324 0.91 22.50 0.72
C LYS A 324 1.87 23.61 0.32
N VAL A 325 2.79 23.98 1.22
CA VAL A 325 3.70 25.13 1.01
C VAL A 325 4.98 24.71 0.29
N LYS A 326 5.47 23.49 0.52
CA LYS A 326 6.74 22.99 -0.02
C LYS A 326 6.57 21.61 -0.69
N ASN A 327 7.58 20.73 -0.59
CA ASN A 327 7.60 19.44 -1.28
C ASN A 327 6.73 18.38 -0.61
N ALA A 328 6.54 18.47 0.71
CA ALA A 328 5.73 17.54 1.49
C ALA A 328 4.89 18.29 2.53
N VAL A 329 3.84 17.67 3.03
CA VAL A 329 2.96 18.22 4.07
C VAL A 329 3.53 17.92 5.46
N LEU A 330 3.54 16.64 5.85
CA LEU A 330 4.03 16.13 7.14
C LEU A 330 4.09 14.59 7.08
N ASP A 331 4.69 13.99 8.11
CA ASP A 331 4.50 12.58 8.45
C ASP A 331 3.62 12.49 9.70
N VAL A 332 2.69 11.51 9.75
CA VAL A 332 1.80 11.28 10.91
C VAL A 332 2.06 9.90 11.49
N GLN A 333 2.36 9.83 12.79
CA GLN A 333 2.56 8.57 13.48
C GLN A 333 1.28 8.01 14.06
N LYS A 334 0.47 8.85 14.71
CA LYS A 334 -0.82 8.46 15.32
C LYS A 334 -1.68 9.67 15.64
N VAL A 335 -2.95 9.40 15.89
CA VAL A 335 -3.88 10.31 16.57
C VAL A 335 -4.34 9.65 17.87
N VAL A 336 -4.42 10.41 18.93
CA VAL A 336 -4.93 9.97 20.23
C VAL A 336 -6.14 10.82 20.61
N LEU A 337 -7.22 10.14 21.00
CA LEU A 337 -8.46 10.74 21.45
C LEU A 337 -8.64 10.40 22.94
N THR A 338 -8.49 11.37 23.82
CA THR A 338 -8.64 11.19 25.27
C THR A 338 -9.97 11.78 25.74
N PRO A 339 -10.82 11.03 26.46
CA PRO A 339 -12.06 11.59 26.99
C PRO A 339 -11.78 12.88 27.78
N ALA A 340 -12.45 13.96 27.40
CA ALA A 340 -12.46 15.19 28.18
C ALA A 340 -13.48 14.95 29.31
N GLY A 341 -13.01 14.91 30.55
CA GLY A 341 -13.76 14.55 31.72
C GLY A 341 -15.10 15.28 31.95
#